data_95a2d62153b1673e2c58857196d7ca7f
#
_entry.id   95a2d62153b1673e2c58857196d7ca7f
#
_cell.length_a   1.000
_cell.length_b   1.000
_cell.length_c   1.000
_cell.angle_alpha   90.00
_cell.angle_beta   90.00
_cell.angle_gamma   90.00
#
_symmetry.space_group_name_H-M   'P 1'
#
loop_
_entity.id
_entity.type
_entity.pdbx_description
1 polymer ?
#
loop_
_entity_poly.entity_id
_entity_poly.type
_entity_poly.pdbx_seq_one_letter_code
_entity_poly.pdbx_strand_id
1 'polypeptide(L)'
;MDFIFTLFYFRFLRESSFRNLLYWSKLQRTPRFYAWAGISFEILAMNHISQVKQRLGIAGVSTNLYSWRSKSSGEADERAAQIDMVIERGDNTINLCEMKFSEGEFAINKDYDKILRNKIARFMEETKTRKSIQLTFISSYGLQRNMYSGIAQNEVVLDDLF
;
A
#
# COMPACT_ATOMS: atom_id res chain seq x y z
N MET A 1 14.66 17.84 5.16
CA MET A 1 15.18 16.61 5.84
C MET A 1 14.15 15.53 5.58
N ASP A 2 14.58 14.44 4.98
CA ASP A 2 13.68 13.39 4.55
C ASP A 2 13.01 12.70 5.75
N PHE A 3 11.68 12.65 5.78
CA PHE A 3 10.89 12.08 6.86
C PHE A 3 11.22 10.58 7.06
N ILE A 4 11.47 9.85 5.97
CA ILE A 4 11.84 8.43 6.00
C ILE A 4 13.19 8.24 6.71
N PHE A 5 14.18 9.09 6.40
CA PHE A 5 15.49 9.05 7.07
C PHE A 5 15.37 9.39 8.55
N THR A 6 14.55 10.37 8.90
CA THR A 6 14.31 10.76 10.30
C THR A 6 13.68 9.61 11.09
N LEU A 7 12.67 8.94 10.52
CA LEU A 7 12.08 7.73 11.12
C LEU A 7 13.11 6.61 11.29
N PHE A 8 13.97 6.39 10.29
CA PHE A 8 15.04 5.39 10.33
C PHE A 8 16.04 5.71 11.45
N TYR A 9 16.49 6.97 11.53
CA TYR A 9 17.43 7.41 12.57
C TYR A 9 16.88 7.15 13.97
N PHE A 10 15.67 7.64 14.27
CA PHE A 10 15.07 7.46 15.60
C PHE A 10 14.74 6.00 15.92
N ARG A 11 14.38 5.20 14.92
CA ARG A 11 13.98 3.82 15.12
C ARG A 11 15.16 2.88 15.31
N PHE A 12 16.27 3.12 14.63
CA PHE A 12 17.37 2.15 14.53
C PHE A 12 18.73 2.69 14.93
N LEU A 13 19.03 3.96 14.66
CA LEU A 13 20.39 4.47 14.83
C LEU A 13 20.61 5.15 16.19
N ARG A 14 19.62 5.83 16.73
CA ARG A 14 19.74 6.60 17.98
C ARG A 14 20.27 5.79 19.16
N GLU A 15 19.84 4.54 19.28
CA GLU A 15 20.17 3.65 20.41
C GLU A 15 21.20 2.57 20.03
N SER A 16 21.66 2.53 18.76
CA SER A 16 22.58 1.50 18.30
C SER A 16 24.02 1.87 18.61
N SER A 17 24.76 0.91 19.20
CA SER A 17 26.21 1.00 19.24
C SER A 17 26.76 0.74 17.83
N PHE A 18 27.22 1.76 17.14
CA PHE A 18 27.80 1.70 15.77
C PHE A 18 29.02 0.77 15.61
N ARG A 19 29.45 0.10 16.67
CA ARG A 19 30.61 -0.80 16.66
C ARG A 19 30.33 -2.21 16.14
N ASN A 20 29.06 -2.55 15.86
CA ASN A 20 28.73 -3.90 15.40
C ASN A 20 28.56 -3.93 13.88
N LEU A 21 29.57 -4.42 13.16
CA LEU A 21 29.57 -4.55 11.70
C LEU A 21 28.41 -5.42 11.16
N LEU A 22 27.87 -6.32 11.98
CA LEU A 22 26.76 -7.21 11.63
C LEU A 22 25.38 -6.64 12.00
N TYR A 23 25.34 -5.43 12.58
CA TYR A 23 24.08 -4.83 13.05
C TYR A 23 23.03 -4.73 11.93
N TRP A 24 23.45 -4.23 10.77
CA TRP A 24 22.57 -4.08 9.62
C TRP A 24 22.00 -5.41 9.12
N SER A 25 22.84 -6.41 8.93
CA SER A 25 22.42 -7.74 8.46
C SER A 25 21.44 -8.43 9.42
N LYS A 26 21.59 -8.20 10.73
CA LYS A 26 20.65 -8.72 11.72
C LYS A 26 19.34 -7.93 11.74
N LEU A 27 19.42 -6.62 11.56
CA LEU A 27 18.26 -5.72 11.57
C LEU A 27 17.28 -6.02 10.42
N GLN A 28 17.79 -6.24 9.21
CA GLN A 28 16.99 -6.47 8.00
C GLN A 28 16.02 -7.67 8.11
N ARG A 29 16.26 -8.60 9.04
CA ARG A 29 15.43 -9.79 9.25
C ARG A 29 14.50 -9.70 10.45
N THR A 30 14.28 -8.49 10.96
CA THR A 30 13.46 -8.29 12.16
C THR A 30 12.06 -7.78 11.81
N PRO A 31 11.02 -8.16 12.58
CA PRO A 31 9.68 -7.58 12.42
C PRO A 31 9.68 -6.05 12.51
N ARG A 32 10.60 -5.48 13.31
CA ARG A 32 10.78 -4.03 13.47
C ARG A 32 11.22 -3.37 12.17
N PHE A 33 12.10 -4.04 11.40
CA PHE A 33 12.52 -3.56 10.08
C PHE A 33 11.38 -3.63 9.07
N TYR A 34 10.66 -4.74 8.99
CA TYR A 34 9.52 -4.89 8.08
C TYR A 34 8.41 -3.88 8.34
N ALA A 35 8.12 -3.59 9.61
CA ALA A 35 7.14 -2.56 9.96
C ALA A 35 7.57 -1.16 9.48
N TRP A 36 8.86 -0.83 9.66
CA TRP A 36 9.41 0.44 9.15
C TRP A 36 9.43 0.46 7.61
N ALA A 37 9.88 -0.61 6.97
CA ALA A 37 9.96 -0.71 5.51
C ALA A 37 8.57 -0.60 4.87
N GLY A 38 7.54 -1.20 5.46
CA GLY A 38 6.15 -1.07 5.02
C GLY A 38 5.68 0.38 5.02
N ILE A 39 5.82 1.07 6.16
CA ILE A 39 5.44 2.50 6.27
C ILE A 39 6.26 3.37 5.30
N SER A 40 7.56 3.09 5.18
CA SER A 40 8.45 3.84 4.29
C SER A 40 8.07 3.65 2.82
N PHE A 41 7.66 2.45 2.44
CA PHE A 41 7.19 2.13 1.09
C PHE A 41 5.88 2.85 0.76
N GLU A 42 4.93 2.90 1.70
CA GLU A 42 3.67 3.66 1.53
C GLU A 42 3.96 5.15 1.30
N ILE A 43 4.84 5.74 2.12
CA ILE A 43 5.25 7.15 1.96
C ILE A 43 5.96 7.37 0.63
N LEU A 44 6.84 6.45 0.22
CA LEU A 44 7.53 6.52 -1.06
C LEU A 44 6.53 6.51 -2.22
N ALA A 45 5.59 5.58 -2.24
CA ALA A 45 4.57 5.48 -3.28
C ALA A 45 3.70 6.74 -3.34
N MET A 46 3.30 7.30 -2.19
CA MET A 46 2.54 8.55 -2.12
C MET A 46 3.34 9.75 -2.66
N ASN A 47 4.64 9.83 -2.38
CA ASN A 47 5.50 10.90 -2.89
C ASN A 47 5.74 10.80 -4.40
N HIS A 48 5.60 9.59 -4.98
CA HIS A 48 5.77 9.32 -6.40
C HIS A 48 4.43 9.12 -7.13
N ILE A 49 3.39 9.80 -6.66
CA ILE A 49 2.04 9.67 -7.22
C ILE A 49 1.97 10.00 -8.72
N SER A 50 2.82 10.90 -9.20
CA SER A 50 2.90 11.23 -10.64
C SER A 50 3.33 10.03 -11.46
N GLN A 51 4.31 9.27 -11.01
CA GLN A 51 4.80 8.06 -11.64
C GLN A 51 3.76 6.94 -11.56
N VAL A 52 3.10 6.79 -10.39
CA VAL A 52 1.96 5.87 -10.26
C VAL A 52 0.88 6.18 -11.29
N LYS A 53 0.49 7.45 -11.44
CA LYS A 53 -0.49 7.89 -12.44
C LYS A 53 -0.02 7.63 -13.87
N GLN A 54 1.25 7.83 -14.14
CA GLN A 54 1.85 7.56 -15.45
C GLN A 54 1.79 6.06 -15.76
N ARG A 55 2.19 5.21 -14.83
CA ARG A 55 2.13 3.75 -14.97
C ARG A 55 0.71 3.23 -15.21
N LEU A 56 -0.27 3.85 -14.55
CA LEU A 56 -1.70 3.54 -14.72
C LEU A 56 -2.31 4.12 -16.01
N GLY A 57 -1.57 4.92 -16.79
CA GLY A 57 -2.07 5.57 -17.98
C GLY A 57 -3.08 6.70 -17.72
N ILE A 58 -3.07 7.28 -16.53
CA ILE A 58 -4.02 8.31 -16.07
C ILE A 58 -3.37 9.67 -15.76
N ALA A 59 -2.15 9.90 -16.23
CA ALA A 59 -1.41 11.15 -15.95
C ALA A 59 -2.19 12.42 -16.39
N GLY A 60 -2.98 12.33 -17.47
CA GLY A 60 -3.82 13.43 -17.96
C GLY A 60 -5.22 13.50 -17.35
N VAL A 61 -5.56 12.59 -16.44
CA VAL A 61 -6.90 12.55 -15.80
C VAL A 61 -6.87 13.36 -14.52
N SER A 62 -7.90 14.21 -14.32
CA SER A 62 -8.09 14.89 -13.04
C SER A 62 -8.33 13.87 -11.94
N THR A 63 -7.64 14.01 -10.81
CA THR A 63 -7.72 13.05 -9.70
C THR A 63 -7.78 13.75 -8.37
N ASN A 64 -8.56 13.19 -7.43
CA ASN A 64 -8.53 13.52 -6.02
C ASN A 64 -7.90 12.35 -5.25
N LEU A 65 -7.00 12.66 -4.30
CA LEU A 65 -6.23 11.67 -3.56
C LEU A 65 -6.55 11.77 -2.07
N TYR A 66 -6.87 10.64 -1.47
CA TYR A 66 -7.11 10.53 -0.03
C TYR A 66 -6.88 9.11 0.48
N SER A 67 -6.74 8.94 1.79
CA SER A 67 -6.83 7.64 2.44
C SER A 67 -8.25 7.44 2.96
N TRP A 68 -8.67 6.17 3.09
CA TRP A 68 -10.00 5.89 3.59
C TRP A 68 -9.96 4.82 4.69
N ARG A 69 -10.81 5.01 5.68
CA ARG A 69 -11.02 4.04 6.77
C ARG A 69 -12.51 3.92 7.05
N SER A 70 -13.01 2.68 7.18
CA SER A 70 -14.40 2.44 7.54
C SER A 70 -14.74 3.01 8.91
N LYS A 71 -15.97 3.47 9.06
CA LYS A 71 -16.51 3.84 10.36
C LYS A 71 -16.59 2.58 11.22
N SER A 72 -16.15 2.68 12.48
CA SER A 72 -16.29 1.59 13.44
C SER A 72 -17.78 1.39 13.74
N SER A 73 -18.38 0.28 13.32
CA SER A 73 -19.63 -0.21 13.90
C SER A 73 -19.26 -0.89 15.21
N GLY A 74 -19.80 -0.40 16.34
CA GLY A 74 -19.40 -0.72 17.72
C GLY A 74 -19.53 -2.17 18.17
N GLU A 75 -19.54 -3.17 17.30
CA GLU A 75 -19.47 -4.58 17.64
C GLU A 75 -18.04 -5.11 17.47
N ALA A 76 -17.55 -5.79 18.48
CA ALA A 76 -16.15 -6.04 18.81
C ALA A 76 -15.36 -6.95 17.85
N ASP A 77 -15.81 -7.27 16.63
CA ASP A 77 -15.20 -8.34 15.83
C ASP A 77 -14.88 -8.01 14.37
N GLU A 78 -15.13 -6.82 13.90
CA GLU A 78 -14.72 -6.45 12.52
C GLU A 78 -13.65 -5.36 12.55
N ARG A 79 -12.41 -5.76 12.32
CA ARG A 79 -11.30 -4.83 12.11
C ARG A 79 -11.69 -3.79 11.07
N ALA A 80 -11.64 -2.51 11.44
CA ALA A 80 -11.95 -1.41 10.56
C ALA A 80 -11.19 -1.59 9.23
N ALA A 81 -11.90 -1.61 8.10
CA ALA A 81 -11.27 -1.69 6.81
C ALA A 81 -10.52 -0.38 6.53
N GLN A 82 -9.30 -0.48 6.06
CA GLN A 82 -8.47 0.66 5.68
C GLN A 82 -7.97 0.47 4.27
N ILE A 83 -8.00 1.54 3.49
CA ILE A 83 -7.40 1.64 2.16
C ILE A 83 -6.29 2.67 2.23
N ASP A 84 -5.08 2.27 1.85
CA ASP A 84 -3.87 3.06 2.02
C ASP A 84 -3.95 4.35 1.18
N MET A 85 -4.40 4.25 -0.06
CA MET A 85 -4.63 5.39 -0.94
C MET A 85 -5.82 5.14 -1.87
N VAL A 86 -6.66 6.16 -2.02
CA VAL A 86 -7.76 6.20 -3.01
C VAL A 86 -7.41 7.23 -4.06
N ILE A 87 -7.46 6.84 -5.34
CA ILE A 87 -7.33 7.75 -6.47
C ILE A 87 -8.73 7.86 -7.10
N GLU A 88 -9.45 8.90 -6.73
CA GLU A 88 -10.76 9.19 -7.32
C GLU A 88 -10.56 9.99 -8.60
N ARG A 89 -11.00 9.44 -9.72
CA ARG A 89 -10.75 9.96 -11.07
C ARG A 89 -11.96 10.72 -11.59
N GLY A 90 -11.70 11.71 -12.45
CA GLY A 90 -12.72 12.49 -13.13
C GLY A 90 -13.44 11.71 -14.25
N ASP A 91 -12.90 10.56 -14.70
CA ASP A 91 -13.46 9.67 -15.71
C ASP A 91 -14.39 8.58 -15.14
N ASN A 92 -15.01 8.85 -14.01
CA ASN A 92 -15.99 7.98 -13.36
C ASN A 92 -15.40 6.64 -12.82
N THR A 93 -14.11 6.61 -12.52
CA THR A 93 -13.40 5.45 -11.95
C THR A 93 -12.73 5.82 -10.62
N ILE A 94 -12.60 4.84 -9.74
CA ILE A 94 -11.83 4.95 -8.48
C ILE A 94 -10.83 3.80 -8.45
N ASN A 95 -9.55 4.12 -8.27
CA ASN A 95 -8.54 3.13 -7.93
C ASN A 95 -8.40 3.05 -6.40
N LEU A 96 -8.69 1.87 -5.85
CA LEU A 96 -8.39 1.55 -4.45
C LEU A 96 -7.00 0.94 -4.43
N CYS A 97 -6.05 1.64 -3.83
CA CYS A 97 -4.65 1.22 -3.83
C CYS A 97 -4.32 0.51 -2.50
N GLU A 98 -3.86 -0.73 -2.63
CA GLU A 98 -3.27 -1.51 -1.54
C GLU A 98 -1.76 -1.53 -1.72
N MET A 99 -1.01 -1.14 -0.69
CA MET A 99 0.43 -1.01 -0.76
C MET A 99 1.12 -2.08 0.08
N LYS A 100 2.12 -2.77 -0.48
CA LYS A 100 2.85 -3.84 0.21
C LYS A 100 4.34 -3.82 -0.09
N PHE A 101 5.13 -3.65 0.97
CA PHE A 101 6.55 -3.98 0.92
C PHE A 101 6.74 -5.49 1.10
N SER A 102 7.52 -6.09 0.22
CA SER A 102 7.90 -7.51 0.25
C SER A 102 9.33 -7.69 -0.28
N GLU A 103 10.00 -8.77 0.08
CA GLU A 103 11.35 -9.11 -0.42
C GLU A 103 11.32 -9.88 -1.75
N GLY A 104 10.15 -10.13 -2.29
CA GLY A 104 9.90 -10.79 -3.56
C GLY A 104 8.45 -10.54 -3.99
N GLU A 105 8.00 -11.21 -5.04
CA GLU A 105 6.60 -11.12 -5.48
C GLU A 105 5.63 -11.42 -4.34
N PHE A 106 4.61 -10.59 -4.19
CA PHE A 106 3.62 -10.76 -3.14
C PHE A 106 2.54 -11.76 -3.56
N ALA A 107 2.34 -12.79 -2.75
CA ALA A 107 1.30 -13.80 -2.99
C ALA A 107 -0.01 -13.41 -2.30
N ILE A 108 -1.07 -13.15 -3.08
CA ILE A 108 -2.43 -13.05 -2.55
C ILE A 108 -2.92 -14.47 -2.29
N ASN A 109 -3.11 -14.82 -1.02
CA ASN A 109 -3.72 -16.08 -0.62
C ASN A 109 -5.23 -15.92 -0.44
N LYS A 110 -5.93 -17.02 -0.16
CA LYS A 110 -7.40 -17.06 0.01
C LYS A 110 -7.91 -16.09 1.09
N ASP A 111 -7.20 -16.02 2.21
CA ASP A 111 -7.64 -15.17 3.33
C ASP A 111 -7.40 -13.69 3.03
N TYR A 112 -6.31 -13.39 2.36
CA TYR A 112 -6.03 -12.03 1.93
C TYR A 112 -6.98 -11.56 0.81
N ASP A 113 -7.36 -12.44 -0.13
CA ASP A 113 -8.41 -12.16 -1.13
C ASP A 113 -9.74 -11.77 -0.46
N LYS A 114 -10.14 -12.51 0.60
CA LYS A 114 -11.33 -12.16 1.39
C LYS A 114 -11.22 -10.78 2.04
N ILE A 115 -10.06 -10.44 2.60
CA ILE A 115 -9.81 -9.12 3.19
C ILE A 115 -9.96 -8.02 2.14
N LEU A 116 -9.37 -8.20 0.95
CA LEU A 116 -9.46 -7.22 -0.13
C LEU A 116 -10.90 -7.04 -0.62
N ARG A 117 -11.64 -8.13 -0.80
CA ARG A 117 -13.07 -8.06 -1.16
C ARG A 117 -13.92 -7.35 -0.10
N ASN A 118 -13.65 -7.61 1.17
CA ASN A 118 -14.33 -6.91 2.25
C ASN A 118 -14.02 -5.41 2.27
N LYS A 119 -12.74 -5.02 2.04
CA LYS A 119 -12.36 -3.60 1.91
C LYS A 119 -13.15 -2.91 0.79
N ILE A 120 -13.22 -3.54 -0.39
CA ILE A 120 -13.96 -3.02 -1.54
C ILE A 120 -15.46 -2.88 -1.22
N ALA A 121 -16.06 -3.93 -0.68
CA ALA A 121 -17.49 -3.95 -0.34
C ALA A 121 -17.85 -2.86 0.67
N ARG A 122 -17.07 -2.73 1.74
CA ARG A 122 -17.27 -1.70 2.75
C ARG A 122 -17.09 -0.29 2.20
N PHE A 123 -16.08 -0.08 1.36
CA PHE A 123 -15.89 1.20 0.69
C PHE A 123 -17.11 1.59 -0.13
N MET A 124 -17.62 0.67 -0.95
CA MET A 124 -18.82 0.91 -1.80
C MET A 124 -20.07 1.17 -0.94
N GLU A 125 -20.26 0.40 0.13
CA GLU A 125 -21.42 0.53 1.02
C GLU A 125 -21.44 1.89 1.73
N GLU A 126 -20.30 2.30 2.31
CA GLU A 126 -20.23 3.54 3.09
C GLU A 126 -20.20 4.81 2.22
N THR A 127 -19.52 4.76 1.08
CA THR A 127 -19.43 5.91 0.18
C THR A 127 -20.63 6.03 -0.75
N LYS A 128 -21.40 4.95 -0.93
CA LYS A 128 -22.53 4.85 -1.88
C LYS A 128 -22.12 5.27 -3.30
N THR A 129 -20.84 5.10 -3.63
CA THR A 129 -20.32 5.49 -4.93
C THR A 129 -20.97 4.67 -6.05
N ARG A 130 -21.19 5.32 -7.21
CA ARG A 130 -21.64 4.69 -8.46
C ARG A 130 -20.50 4.59 -9.48
N LYS A 131 -19.30 5.04 -9.10
CA LYS A 131 -18.12 4.95 -9.95
C LYS A 131 -17.62 3.53 -10.07
N SER A 132 -16.95 3.20 -11.16
CA SER A 132 -16.28 1.92 -11.34
C SER A 132 -15.11 1.79 -10.36
N ILE A 133 -15.02 0.66 -9.66
CA ILE A 133 -13.92 0.40 -8.71
C ILE A 133 -12.89 -0.49 -9.38
N GLN A 134 -11.62 -0.11 -9.26
CA GLN A 134 -10.48 -0.89 -9.67
C GLN A 134 -9.53 -1.06 -8.49
N LEU A 135 -9.22 -2.29 -8.10
CA LEU A 135 -8.18 -2.55 -7.13
C LEU A 135 -6.82 -2.40 -7.82
N THR A 136 -5.99 -1.53 -7.28
CA THR A 136 -4.62 -1.30 -7.73
C THR A 136 -3.66 -1.79 -6.65
N PHE A 137 -2.79 -2.72 -7.01
CA PHE A 137 -1.79 -3.25 -6.09
C PHE A 137 -0.45 -2.57 -6.34
N ILE A 138 0.11 -1.94 -5.32
CA ILE A 138 1.41 -1.26 -5.38
C ILE A 138 2.36 -2.04 -4.49
N SER A 139 3.41 -2.64 -5.05
CA SER A 139 4.32 -3.48 -4.29
C SER A 139 5.76 -3.37 -4.76
N SER A 140 6.69 -3.88 -3.93
CA SER A 140 8.12 -3.80 -4.27
C SER A 140 8.47 -4.56 -5.55
N TYR A 141 7.93 -5.78 -5.71
CA TYR A 141 8.31 -6.71 -6.77
C TYR A 141 7.13 -7.25 -7.60
N GLY A 142 5.93 -6.73 -7.38
CA GLY A 142 4.73 -7.18 -8.08
C GLY A 142 4.01 -8.34 -7.38
N LEU A 143 2.99 -8.88 -8.05
CA LEU A 143 2.16 -9.96 -7.56
C LEU A 143 2.57 -11.30 -8.17
N GLN A 144 2.73 -12.30 -7.31
CA GLN A 144 2.84 -13.68 -7.76
C GLN A 144 1.54 -14.12 -8.45
N ARG A 145 1.66 -14.63 -9.68
CA ARG A 145 0.51 -15.09 -10.46
C ARG A 145 -0.06 -16.38 -9.86
N ASN A 146 -1.29 -16.30 -9.39
CA ASN A 146 -2.05 -17.42 -8.84
C ASN A 146 -3.55 -17.20 -9.06
N MET A 147 -4.40 -18.11 -8.57
CA MET A 147 -5.85 -18.05 -8.76
C MET A 147 -6.52 -16.83 -8.09
N TYR A 148 -5.85 -16.15 -7.17
CA TYR A 148 -6.39 -14.98 -6.45
C TYR A 148 -5.83 -13.65 -6.97
N SER A 149 -4.69 -13.66 -7.69
CA SER A 149 -4.04 -12.43 -8.15
C SER A 149 -4.90 -11.60 -9.11
N GLY A 150 -5.88 -12.22 -9.78
CA GLY A 150 -6.82 -11.54 -10.66
C GLY A 150 -7.80 -10.57 -9.98
N ILE A 151 -7.81 -10.49 -8.64
CA ILE A 151 -8.58 -9.45 -7.93
C ILE A 151 -7.99 -8.05 -8.16
N ALA A 152 -6.69 -7.93 -8.41
CA ALA A 152 -6.04 -6.68 -8.75
C ALA A 152 -6.16 -6.43 -10.27
N GLN A 153 -6.84 -5.36 -10.66
CA GLN A 153 -6.96 -4.95 -12.06
C GLN A 153 -5.73 -4.21 -12.54
N ASN A 154 -5.00 -3.57 -11.62
CA ASN A 154 -3.79 -2.81 -11.94
C ASN A 154 -2.68 -3.16 -10.96
N GLU A 155 -1.44 -3.08 -11.48
CA GLU A 155 -0.24 -3.37 -10.72
C GLU A 155 0.82 -2.31 -11.00
N VAL A 156 1.42 -1.81 -9.93
CA VAL A 156 2.54 -0.87 -9.96
C VAL A 156 3.65 -1.45 -9.10
N VAL A 157 4.87 -1.49 -9.63
CA VAL A 157 6.03 -1.99 -8.90
C VAL A 157 6.98 -0.86 -8.54
N LEU A 158 7.91 -1.13 -7.62
CA LEU A 158 8.88 -0.13 -7.16
C LEU A 158 9.65 0.52 -8.33
N ASP A 159 10.02 -0.26 -9.35
CA ASP A 159 10.76 0.23 -10.52
C ASP A 159 9.94 1.21 -11.38
N ASP A 160 8.61 1.16 -11.31
CA ASP A 160 7.73 2.12 -12.00
C ASP A 160 7.73 3.52 -11.34
N LEU A 161 8.32 3.66 -10.16
CA LEU A 161 8.35 4.92 -9.40
C LEU A 161 9.56 5.80 -9.72
N PHE A 162 10.51 5.31 -10.56
CA PHE A 162 11.77 6.02 -10.87
C PHE A 162 12.04 6.17 -12.37
#